data_feb448e4d042d5f29d532c0936e30761
#
_entry.id   feb448e4d042d5f29d532c0936e30761
#
_cell.length_a   1.000
_cell.length_b   1.000
_cell.length_c   1.000
_cell.angle_alpha   90.00
_cell.angle_beta   90.00
_cell.angle_gamma   90.00
#
_symmetry.space_group_name_H-M   'P 1'
#
loop_
_entity.id
_entity.type
_entity.pdbx_description
1 polymer ?
#
loop_
_entity_poly.entity_id
_entity_poly.type
_entity_poly.pdbx_seq_one_letter_code
_entity_poly.pdbx_strand_id
1 'polypeptide(L)'
;VTASFEFAGGDARLHLRRDHLQHFGSQLPGQIPAILLTQLCPQRSRQAASLGMSSSHFVNSTGLPHPRHITTARDIAILSAATIRDFPEYYGWYSEKEFTFNGIRQHNRNTLLWRDPAIDGLKTGHTEEAGYCLVASAKRDGMRIISVVMGTASEKARADGSQALLNYGFRFFETRLLFEAGQEVTTARIWKSANETSSLGVLEDLYITVRRGAYDQLESTIDMPSIIEAPVASGQPLGELKVMLGENEVLRTPLRALDENPAGSFWQRTRDSVSLMFE
;
A
#
# COMPACT_ATOMS: atom_id res chain seq x y z
N VAL A 1 7.14 1.76 -2.29
CA VAL A 1 7.23 0.71 -1.25
C VAL A 1 7.06 1.36 0.11
N THR A 2 6.18 0.82 0.92
CA THR A 2 5.81 1.37 2.22
C THR A 2 6.30 0.40 3.30
N ALA A 3 7.19 0.86 4.17
CA ALA A 3 7.58 0.12 5.36
C ALA A 3 6.65 0.51 6.53
N SER A 4 6.04 -0.48 7.17
CA SER A 4 5.19 -0.29 8.33
C SER A 4 5.89 -0.83 9.56
N PHE A 5 5.99 -0.03 10.61
CA PHE A 5 6.55 -0.44 11.90
C PHE A 5 5.43 -0.44 12.93
N GLU A 6 5.28 -1.56 13.62
CA GLU A 6 4.30 -1.76 14.69
C GLU A 6 5.03 -1.76 16.03
N PHE A 7 4.59 -0.93 16.97
CA PHE A 7 5.02 -1.02 18.36
C PHE A 7 3.91 -1.73 19.13
N ALA A 8 4.15 -2.98 19.51
CA ALA A 8 3.20 -3.79 20.24
C ALA A 8 3.13 -3.35 21.71
N GLY A 9 2.11 -2.63 22.06
CA GLY A 9 1.67 -2.41 23.41
C GLY A 9 0.19 -2.79 23.49
N GLY A 10 -0.09 -4.08 23.73
CA GLY A 10 -1.42 -4.60 24.03
C GLY A 10 -2.47 -4.45 22.91
N ASP A 11 -3.48 -5.31 22.91
CA ASP A 11 -4.67 -5.22 22.04
C ASP A 11 -5.39 -3.87 22.23
N ALA A 12 -4.95 -2.85 21.52
CA ALA A 12 -5.58 -1.54 21.53
C ALA A 12 -6.83 -1.57 20.65
N ARG A 13 -8.00 -1.72 21.26
CA ARG A 13 -9.30 -1.58 20.59
C ARG A 13 -9.54 -0.10 20.29
N LEU A 14 -9.57 0.26 19.01
CA LEU A 14 -9.77 1.63 18.58
C LEU A 14 -11.27 1.98 18.60
N HIS A 15 -11.65 2.92 19.45
CA HIS A 15 -12.96 3.55 19.42
C HIS A 15 -12.82 4.96 18.80
N LEU A 16 -13.29 5.13 17.57
CA LEU A 16 -13.24 6.43 16.89
C LEU A 16 -14.42 7.32 17.29
N ARG A 17 -14.15 8.51 17.77
CA ARG A 17 -15.19 9.49 18.12
C ARG A 17 -15.58 10.44 16.98
N ARG A 18 -16.79 10.97 17.13
CA ARG A 18 -17.66 11.72 16.22
C ARG A 18 -17.10 13.05 15.67
N ASP A 19 -16.12 13.65 16.29
CA ASP A 19 -15.89 15.11 16.20
C ASP A 19 -15.19 15.57 14.91
N HIS A 20 -14.71 14.66 14.04
CA HIS A 20 -14.02 15.03 12.80
C HIS A 20 -14.77 14.70 11.52
N LEU A 21 -15.84 13.87 11.59
CA LEU A 21 -16.70 13.63 10.42
C LEU A 21 -17.87 14.60 10.33
N GLN A 22 -18.15 15.38 11.40
CA GLN A 22 -19.23 16.37 11.39
C GLN A 22 -18.96 17.57 10.48
N HIS A 23 -17.69 17.90 10.19
CA HIS A 23 -17.38 19.05 9.34
C HIS A 23 -17.59 18.82 7.83
N PHE A 24 -17.59 17.57 7.38
CA PHE A 24 -17.93 17.25 5.98
C PHE A 24 -19.41 16.88 5.76
N GLY A 25 -20.16 16.55 6.82
CA GLY A 25 -21.54 16.11 6.74
C GLY A 25 -22.61 17.17 6.96
N SER A 26 -22.26 18.34 7.49
CA SER A 26 -23.25 19.34 7.93
C SER A 26 -23.80 20.25 6.83
N GLN A 27 -23.38 20.09 5.59
CA GLN A 27 -23.84 20.91 4.46
C GLN A 27 -24.72 20.15 3.44
N LEU A 28 -25.11 18.92 3.71
CA LEU A 28 -26.16 18.28 2.90
C LEU A 28 -27.52 18.58 3.52
N PRO A 29 -28.41 19.34 2.86
CA PRO A 29 -29.77 19.54 3.31
C PRO A 29 -30.52 18.21 3.11
N GLY A 30 -30.81 17.51 4.18
CA GLY A 30 -31.56 16.28 4.18
C GLY A 30 -30.95 15.25 5.14
N GLN A 31 -31.77 14.78 6.08
CA GLN A 31 -31.41 13.65 6.94
C GLN A 31 -30.97 12.47 6.07
N ILE A 32 -29.72 12.09 6.13
CA ILE A 32 -29.27 10.83 5.51
C ILE A 32 -30.09 9.72 6.19
N PRO A 33 -30.90 8.94 5.45
CA PRO A 33 -31.74 7.90 6.06
C PRO A 33 -30.87 6.93 6.86
N ALA A 34 -31.30 6.54 8.04
CA ALA A 34 -30.60 5.57 8.91
C ALA A 34 -30.27 4.28 8.15
N ILE A 35 -31.07 3.90 7.17
CA ILE A 35 -30.84 2.79 6.23
C ILE A 35 -29.55 2.96 5.43
N LEU A 36 -29.23 4.17 4.94
CA LEU A 36 -28.00 4.43 4.19
C LEU A 36 -26.77 4.29 5.09
N LEU A 37 -26.85 4.72 6.34
CA LEU A 37 -25.79 4.57 7.33
C LEU A 37 -25.54 3.10 7.68
N THR A 38 -26.58 2.27 7.78
CA THR A 38 -26.43 0.82 8.02
C THR A 38 -25.86 0.05 6.83
N GLN A 39 -26.10 0.51 5.60
CA GLN A 39 -25.54 -0.10 4.40
C GLN A 39 -24.05 0.23 4.20
N LEU A 40 -23.57 1.36 4.71
CA LEU A 40 -22.17 1.76 4.58
C LEU A 40 -21.21 0.88 5.40
N CYS A 41 -21.64 0.33 6.54
CA CYS A 41 -20.77 -0.47 7.41
C CYS A 41 -20.35 -1.81 6.78
N PRO A 42 -21.27 -2.60 6.16
CA PRO A 42 -20.88 -3.81 5.44
C PRO A 42 -19.97 -3.51 4.23
N GLN A 43 -20.13 -2.36 3.58
CA GLN A 43 -19.25 -1.95 2.48
C GLN A 43 -17.86 -1.63 2.99
N ARG A 44 -17.72 -0.89 4.10
CA ARG A 44 -16.42 -0.58 4.72
C ARG A 44 -15.69 -1.83 5.16
N SER A 45 -16.37 -2.77 5.81
CA SER A 45 -15.76 -4.04 6.22
C SER A 45 -15.36 -4.90 5.02
N ARG A 46 -16.16 -4.91 3.94
CA ARG A 46 -15.77 -5.58 2.68
C ARG A 46 -14.56 -4.91 2.02
N GLN A 47 -14.53 -3.58 1.97
CA GLN A 47 -13.38 -2.84 1.45
C GLN A 47 -12.12 -3.08 2.31
N ALA A 48 -12.26 -3.11 3.63
CA ALA A 48 -11.16 -3.46 4.53
C ALA A 48 -10.63 -4.88 4.24
N ALA A 49 -11.52 -5.85 4.08
CA ALA A 49 -11.15 -7.22 3.73
C ALA A 49 -10.45 -7.30 2.36
N SER A 50 -10.94 -6.57 1.34
CA SER A 50 -10.31 -6.53 0.02
C SER A 50 -8.91 -5.88 0.04
N LEU A 51 -8.64 -5.00 0.99
CA LEU A 51 -7.32 -4.42 1.23
C LEU A 51 -6.39 -5.34 2.06
N GLY A 52 -6.90 -6.46 2.58
CA GLY A 52 -6.13 -7.36 3.44
C GLY A 52 -6.12 -6.97 4.92
N MET A 53 -7.05 -6.11 5.37
CA MET A 53 -7.22 -5.73 6.79
C MET A 53 -7.96 -6.84 7.54
N SER A 54 -7.28 -7.93 7.83
CA SER A 54 -7.89 -9.16 8.36
C SER A 54 -8.34 -9.07 9.83
N SER A 55 -7.88 -8.06 10.57
CA SER A 55 -8.15 -7.88 11.99
C SER A 55 -9.00 -6.63 12.29
N SER A 56 -9.69 -6.09 11.29
CA SER A 56 -10.53 -4.90 11.42
C SER A 56 -11.98 -5.19 11.13
N HIS A 57 -12.88 -4.63 11.98
CA HIS A 57 -14.31 -4.73 11.81
C HIS A 57 -15.00 -3.40 12.13
N PHE A 58 -15.80 -2.89 11.20
CA PHE A 58 -16.50 -1.62 11.31
C PHE A 58 -18.00 -1.83 11.48
N VAL A 59 -18.58 -1.40 12.62
CA VAL A 59 -19.98 -1.59 12.95
C VAL A 59 -20.83 -0.34 12.82
N ASN A 60 -20.19 0.84 12.71
CA ASN A 60 -20.88 2.11 12.48
C ASN A 60 -20.05 3.02 11.59
N SER A 61 -20.71 4.02 10.99
CA SER A 61 -20.06 4.99 10.09
C SER A 61 -19.44 6.17 10.83
N THR A 62 -19.80 6.36 12.10
CA THR A 62 -19.45 7.53 12.91
C THR A 62 -18.18 7.34 13.73
N GLY A 63 -17.72 6.09 13.90
CA GLY A 63 -16.62 5.75 14.79
C GLY A 63 -16.99 5.81 16.27
N LEU A 64 -18.28 5.76 16.61
CA LEU A 64 -18.72 5.68 18.00
C LEU A 64 -18.23 4.35 18.62
N PRO A 65 -17.89 4.38 19.92
CA PRO A 65 -17.43 3.19 20.64
C PRO A 65 -18.40 2.01 20.54
N HIS A 66 -17.87 0.84 20.22
CA HIS A 66 -18.63 -0.41 20.22
C HIS A 66 -17.66 -1.58 20.38
N PRO A 67 -17.98 -2.62 21.17
CA PRO A 67 -17.06 -3.73 21.44
C PRO A 67 -16.55 -4.47 20.20
N ARG A 68 -17.31 -4.46 19.10
CA ARG A 68 -16.94 -5.07 17.81
C ARG A 68 -16.38 -4.07 16.79
N HIS A 69 -16.22 -2.80 17.15
CA HIS A 69 -15.59 -1.80 16.29
C HIS A 69 -14.09 -1.78 16.59
N ILE A 70 -13.36 -2.65 15.92
CA ILE A 70 -11.94 -2.92 16.21
C ILE A 70 -11.07 -2.76 14.99
N THR A 71 -9.81 -2.44 15.20
CA THR A 71 -8.74 -2.41 14.20
C THR A 71 -7.40 -2.66 14.86
N THR A 72 -6.35 -2.82 14.05
CA THR A 72 -4.96 -2.97 14.51
C THR A 72 -4.08 -1.91 13.85
N ALA A 73 -2.89 -1.67 14.42
CA ALA A 73 -1.90 -0.76 13.82
C ALA A 73 -1.49 -1.24 12.42
N ARG A 74 -1.36 -2.55 12.22
CA ARG A 74 -1.07 -3.14 10.90
C ARG A 74 -2.16 -2.82 9.87
N ASP A 75 -3.41 -3.04 10.22
CA ASP A 75 -4.52 -2.79 9.29
C ASP A 75 -4.66 -1.30 8.96
N ILE A 76 -4.45 -0.42 9.96
CA ILE A 76 -4.43 1.02 9.71
C ILE A 76 -3.24 1.42 8.81
N ALA A 77 -2.09 0.80 8.93
CA ALA A 77 -0.97 1.03 8.02
C ALA A 77 -1.30 0.60 6.58
N ILE A 78 -1.97 -0.55 6.40
CA ILE A 78 -2.46 -1.03 5.10
C ILE A 78 -3.44 -0.01 4.49
N LEU A 79 -4.43 0.45 5.27
CA LEU A 79 -5.40 1.46 4.83
C LEU A 79 -4.72 2.76 4.43
N SER A 80 -3.74 3.19 5.23
CA SER A 80 -2.99 4.42 4.96
C SER A 80 -2.17 4.34 3.68
N ALA A 81 -1.52 3.19 3.44
CA ALA A 81 -0.78 2.93 2.21
C ALA A 81 -1.72 2.96 0.99
N ALA A 82 -2.89 2.31 1.08
CA ALA A 82 -3.90 2.33 0.03
C ALA A 82 -4.42 3.76 -0.22
N THR A 83 -4.68 4.54 0.83
CA THR A 83 -5.13 5.94 0.70
C THR A 83 -4.12 6.79 -0.05
N ILE A 84 -2.83 6.64 0.25
CA ILE A 84 -1.76 7.39 -0.42
C ILE A 84 -1.62 6.99 -1.89
N ARG A 85 -1.73 5.69 -2.18
CA ARG A 85 -1.56 5.13 -3.52
C ARG A 85 -2.75 5.44 -4.44
N ASP A 86 -3.96 5.21 -3.92
CA ASP A 86 -5.18 5.18 -4.74
C ASP A 86 -5.86 6.56 -4.83
N PHE A 87 -5.53 7.48 -3.92
CA PHE A 87 -6.15 8.81 -3.83
C PHE A 87 -5.11 9.93 -3.64
N PRO A 88 -4.07 10.01 -4.49
CA PRO A 88 -2.99 10.99 -4.33
C PRO A 88 -3.47 12.44 -4.40
N GLU A 89 -4.50 12.74 -5.22
CA GLU A 89 -5.09 14.07 -5.34
C GLU A 89 -5.78 14.56 -4.06
N TYR A 90 -6.37 13.65 -3.27
CA TYR A 90 -6.99 13.98 -1.99
C TYR A 90 -6.00 13.91 -0.82
N TYR A 91 -4.94 13.13 -1.00
CA TYR A 91 -3.95 12.91 0.05
C TYR A 91 -3.26 14.22 0.48
N GLY A 92 -3.06 15.16 -0.44
CA GLY A 92 -2.47 16.47 -0.16
C GLY A 92 -3.17 17.25 0.96
N TRP A 93 -4.48 17.03 1.16
CA TRP A 93 -5.24 17.72 2.23
C TRP A 93 -4.79 17.34 3.65
N TYR A 94 -4.18 16.18 3.84
CA TYR A 94 -3.68 15.76 5.15
C TYR A 94 -2.44 16.54 5.61
N SER A 95 -1.74 17.20 4.68
CA SER A 95 -0.60 18.06 4.95
C SER A 95 -0.98 19.52 5.31
N GLU A 96 -2.25 19.89 5.09
CA GLU A 96 -2.74 21.23 5.40
C GLU A 96 -2.64 21.50 6.91
N LYS A 97 -1.88 22.53 7.27
CA LYS A 97 -1.62 22.88 8.67
C LYS A 97 -2.80 23.57 9.33
N GLU A 98 -3.55 24.33 8.55
CA GLU A 98 -4.64 25.18 9.02
C GLU A 98 -5.80 25.16 8.04
N PHE A 99 -7.00 25.23 8.55
CA PHE A 99 -8.22 25.31 7.75
C PHE A 99 -9.19 26.31 8.39
N THR A 100 -9.76 27.19 7.57
CA THR A 100 -10.76 28.16 8.02
C THR A 100 -12.13 27.83 7.45
N PHE A 101 -13.11 27.63 8.32
CA PHE A 101 -14.49 27.37 7.95
C PHE A 101 -15.42 28.29 8.76
N ASN A 102 -16.37 28.97 8.10
CA ASN A 102 -17.27 29.96 8.70
C ASN A 102 -16.54 31.02 9.57
N GLY A 103 -15.37 31.49 9.13
CA GLY A 103 -14.56 32.45 9.87
C GLY A 103 -13.81 31.84 11.08
N ILE A 104 -13.96 30.58 11.37
CA ILE A 104 -13.26 29.85 12.45
C ILE A 104 -12.02 29.19 11.90
N ARG A 105 -10.84 29.65 12.33
CA ARG A 105 -9.56 29.04 12.01
C ARG A 105 -9.28 27.86 12.92
N GLN A 106 -8.93 26.73 12.33
CA GLN A 106 -8.62 25.49 13.03
C GLN A 106 -7.22 25.01 12.61
N HIS A 107 -6.45 24.50 13.58
CA HIS A 107 -5.15 23.89 13.32
C HIS A 107 -5.28 22.39 13.14
N ASN A 108 -4.46 21.83 12.28
CA ASN A 108 -4.33 20.38 12.19
C ASN A 108 -3.82 19.83 13.53
N ARG A 109 -4.44 18.78 14.03
CA ARG A 109 -4.04 18.15 15.31
C ARG A 109 -2.79 17.27 15.20
N ASN A 110 -2.31 17.02 13.98
CA ASN A 110 -1.01 16.37 13.76
C ASN A 110 0.12 17.39 13.92
N THR A 111 0.64 17.53 15.14
CA THR A 111 1.71 18.48 15.47
C THR A 111 3.03 18.20 14.77
N LEU A 112 3.22 17.00 14.20
CA LEU A 112 4.42 16.66 13.45
C LEU A 112 4.58 17.47 12.18
N LEU A 113 3.48 17.96 11.57
CA LEU A 113 3.51 18.83 10.41
C LEU A 113 4.32 20.12 10.61
N TRP A 114 4.46 20.58 11.87
CA TRP A 114 5.29 21.75 12.22
C TRP A 114 6.70 21.37 12.66
N ARG A 115 6.92 20.09 13.07
CA ARG A 115 8.22 19.64 13.59
C ARG A 115 9.16 19.16 12.49
N ASP A 116 8.63 18.57 11.42
CA ASP A 116 9.41 17.91 10.38
C ASP A 116 8.76 18.14 9.00
N PRO A 117 9.46 18.86 8.08
CA PRO A 117 8.93 19.17 6.75
C PRO A 117 8.72 17.93 5.87
N ALA A 118 9.29 16.78 6.23
CA ALA A 118 9.07 15.53 5.53
C ALA A 118 7.70 14.91 5.82
N ILE A 119 7.02 15.35 6.90
CA ILE A 119 5.69 14.87 7.28
C ILE A 119 4.63 15.47 6.35
N ASP A 120 3.83 14.61 5.76
CA ASP A 120 2.77 14.99 4.82
C ASP A 120 1.38 14.40 5.18
N GLY A 121 1.24 13.82 6.36
CA GLY A 121 -0.02 13.22 6.84
C GLY A 121 0.14 12.54 8.17
N LEU A 122 -0.85 11.85 8.69
CA LEU A 122 -2.15 11.53 8.13
C LEU A 122 -3.28 11.94 9.08
N LYS A 123 -3.50 11.15 10.15
CA LYS A 123 -4.71 11.28 10.97
C LYS A 123 -4.45 11.04 12.44
N THR A 124 -5.02 11.91 13.27
CA THR A 124 -5.07 11.74 14.73
C THR A 124 -6.41 11.13 15.17
N GLY A 125 -6.40 10.38 16.26
CA GLY A 125 -7.58 9.88 16.94
C GLY A 125 -7.43 9.99 18.46
N HIS A 126 -8.57 10.09 19.16
CA HIS A 126 -8.60 10.01 20.60
C HIS A 126 -10.00 9.59 21.09
N THR A 127 -10.03 8.62 22.00
CA THR A 127 -11.15 8.33 22.89
C THR A 127 -10.58 7.95 24.25
N GLU A 128 -11.40 7.91 25.28
CA GLU A 128 -10.94 7.49 26.62
C GLU A 128 -10.42 6.04 26.59
N GLU A 129 -11.09 5.17 25.84
CA GLU A 129 -10.73 3.75 25.75
C GLU A 129 -9.53 3.49 24.83
N ALA A 130 -9.45 4.22 23.71
CA ALA A 130 -8.37 4.03 22.72
C ALA A 130 -7.12 4.84 23.03
N GLY A 131 -7.18 5.78 23.96
CA GLY A 131 -6.09 6.73 24.21
C GLY A 131 -5.80 7.62 23.01
N TYR A 132 -4.64 8.25 23.01
CA TYR A 132 -4.20 9.13 21.91
C TYR A 132 -3.52 8.32 20.81
N CYS A 133 -4.04 8.44 19.58
CA CYS A 133 -3.55 7.72 18.41
C CYS A 133 -3.09 8.68 17.32
N LEU A 134 -2.07 8.29 16.57
CA LEU A 134 -1.58 9.02 15.40
C LEU A 134 -1.11 8.05 14.33
N VAL A 135 -1.62 8.25 13.14
CA VAL A 135 -0.99 7.75 11.90
C VAL A 135 -0.20 8.91 11.33
N ALA A 136 1.09 8.76 11.15
CA ALA A 136 1.92 9.75 10.50
C ALA A 136 2.60 9.16 9.27
N SER A 137 2.74 9.97 8.22
CA SER A 137 3.48 9.64 7.02
C SER A 137 4.53 10.69 6.75
N ALA A 138 5.70 10.24 6.32
CA ALA A 138 6.79 11.08 5.92
C ALA A 138 7.47 10.55 4.65
N LYS A 139 7.98 11.47 3.80
CA LYS A 139 8.73 11.13 2.59
C LYS A 139 10.07 11.85 2.59
N ARG A 140 11.18 11.09 2.46
CA ARG A 140 12.54 11.61 2.31
C ARG A 140 13.27 10.83 1.22
N ASP A 141 13.93 11.51 0.32
CA ASP A 141 14.78 10.91 -0.73
C ASP A 141 14.10 9.75 -1.49
N GLY A 142 12.83 9.95 -1.87
CA GLY A 142 12.04 8.92 -2.54
C GLY A 142 11.42 7.85 -1.63
N MET A 143 11.96 7.66 -0.43
CA MET A 143 11.45 6.69 0.54
C MET A 143 10.28 7.28 1.35
N ARG A 144 9.18 6.53 1.43
CA ARG A 144 8.02 6.86 2.28
C ARG A 144 7.91 5.88 3.44
N ILE A 145 7.68 6.42 4.63
CA ILE A 145 7.41 5.64 5.84
C ILE A 145 6.06 6.07 6.42
N ILE A 146 5.28 5.09 6.85
CA ILE A 146 4.06 5.28 7.61
C ILE A 146 4.30 4.73 9.01
N SER A 147 4.06 5.54 10.04
CA SER A 147 4.03 5.10 11.43
C SER A 147 2.61 5.10 11.96
N VAL A 148 2.26 4.09 12.74
CA VAL A 148 0.98 3.98 13.43
C VAL A 148 1.23 3.80 14.90
N VAL A 149 0.83 4.79 15.68
CA VAL A 149 0.97 4.80 17.15
C VAL A 149 -0.43 4.88 17.75
N MET A 150 -0.73 3.96 18.65
CA MET A 150 -2.06 3.83 19.26
C MET A 150 -1.93 3.70 20.78
N GLY A 151 -2.98 4.13 21.50
CA GLY A 151 -3.09 3.87 22.94
C GLY A 151 -2.14 4.68 23.83
N THR A 152 -1.63 5.82 23.36
CA THR A 152 -0.71 6.64 24.18
C THR A 152 -1.47 7.52 25.18
N ALA A 153 -0.75 7.97 26.22
CA ALA A 153 -1.33 8.75 27.31
C ALA A 153 -1.60 10.23 26.96
N SER A 154 -1.03 10.76 25.87
CA SER A 154 -1.16 12.18 25.52
C SER A 154 -0.90 12.47 24.06
N GLU A 155 -1.30 13.69 23.62
CA GLU A 155 -0.96 14.21 22.29
C GLU A 155 0.56 14.28 22.06
N LYS A 156 1.30 14.68 23.07
CA LYS A 156 2.77 14.72 23.01
C LYS A 156 3.34 13.33 22.84
N ALA A 157 2.85 12.35 23.60
CA ALA A 157 3.36 10.97 23.55
C ALA A 157 3.12 10.31 22.19
N ARG A 158 1.92 10.49 21.57
CA ARG A 158 1.66 9.96 20.21
C ARG A 158 2.57 10.61 19.15
N ALA A 159 2.83 11.92 19.28
CA ALA A 159 3.70 12.64 18.35
C ALA A 159 5.16 12.20 18.51
N ASP A 160 5.66 12.13 19.74
CA ASP A 160 7.04 11.72 20.02
C ASP A 160 7.29 10.26 19.59
N GLY A 161 6.35 9.35 19.88
CA GLY A 161 6.41 7.96 19.44
C GLY A 161 6.43 7.82 17.92
N SER A 162 5.55 8.55 17.22
CA SER A 162 5.54 8.55 15.76
C SER A 162 6.83 9.10 15.16
N GLN A 163 7.36 10.19 15.70
CA GLN A 163 8.64 10.76 15.25
C GLN A 163 9.79 9.77 15.45
N ALA A 164 9.84 9.09 16.61
CA ALA A 164 10.86 8.10 16.90
C ALA A 164 10.82 6.93 15.90
N LEU A 165 9.63 6.42 15.57
CA LEU A 165 9.44 5.36 14.57
C LEU A 165 9.87 5.81 13.17
N LEU A 166 9.47 7.00 12.73
CA LEU A 166 9.88 7.55 11.44
C LEU A 166 11.41 7.72 11.36
N ASN A 167 12.02 8.27 12.41
CA ASN A 167 13.48 8.41 12.48
C ASN A 167 14.20 7.06 12.47
N TYR A 168 13.66 6.06 13.18
CA TYR A 168 14.18 4.69 13.11
C TYR A 168 14.12 4.14 11.69
N GLY A 169 12.98 4.27 11.03
CA GLY A 169 12.80 3.79 9.66
C GLY A 169 13.79 4.43 8.69
N PHE A 170 13.90 5.76 8.66
CA PHE A 170 14.84 6.46 7.79
C PHE A 170 16.31 6.20 8.12
N ARG A 171 16.63 5.91 9.37
CA ARG A 171 18.00 5.60 9.78
C ARG A 171 18.44 4.21 9.36
N PHE A 172 17.58 3.20 9.53
CA PHE A 172 17.96 1.79 9.41
C PHE A 172 17.49 1.12 8.11
N PHE A 173 16.66 1.78 7.33
CA PHE A 173 16.16 1.24 6.07
C PHE A 173 16.49 2.17 4.91
N GLU A 174 16.51 1.62 3.73
CA GLU A 174 16.65 2.33 2.45
C GLU A 174 15.70 1.73 1.43
N THR A 175 15.18 2.59 0.56
CA THR A 175 14.38 2.19 -0.61
C THR A 175 15.21 2.45 -1.85
N ARG A 176 15.35 1.45 -2.71
CA ARG A 176 16.04 1.57 -4.00
C ARG A 176 15.16 1.11 -5.14
N LEU A 177 15.32 1.72 -6.29
CA LEU A 177 14.75 1.24 -7.54
C LEU A 177 15.47 -0.05 -7.92
N LEU A 178 14.71 -1.12 -8.14
CA LEU A 178 15.22 -2.43 -8.54
C LEU A 178 15.17 -2.58 -10.06
N PHE A 179 14.02 -2.20 -10.66
CA PHE A 179 13.80 -2.17 -12.11
C PHE A 179 12.94 -0.98 -12.49
N GLU A 180 13.25 -0.34 -13.61
CA GLU A 180 12.41 0.71 -14.19
C GLU A 180 11.21 0.12 -14.93
N ALA A 181 10.13 0.90 -15.06
CA ALA A 181 8.98 0.55 -15.88
C ALA A 181 9.40 0.26 -17.33
N GLY A 182 9.00 -0.89 -17.86
CA GLY A 182 9.37 -1.31 -19.22
C GLY A 182 10.80 -1.84 -19.38
N GLN A 183 11.59 -1.90 -18.30
CA GLN A 183 12.91 -2.52 -18.33
C GLN A 183 12.79 -4.02 -18.55
N GLU A 184 13.55 -4.55 -19.52
CA GLU A 184 13.69 -6.00 -19.71
C GLU A 184 14.43 -6.61 -18.51
N VAL A 185 13.78 -7.59 -17.88
CA VAL A 185 14.36 -8.37 -16.77
C VAL A 185 14.87 -9.71 -17.26
N THR A 186 14.17 -10.32 -18.23
CA THR A 186 14.52 -11.58 -18.87
C THR A 186 13.82 -11.74 -20.20
N THR A 187 14.20 -12.77 -20.96
CA THR A 187 13.49 -13.20 -22.17
C THR A 187 12.89 -14.57 -21.98
N ALA A 188 11.74 -14.83 -22.58
CA ALA A 188 11.08 -16.13 -22.61
C ALA A 188 10.98 -16.63 -24.06
N ARG A 189 11.20 -17.93 -24.26
CA ARG A 189 10.87 -18.59 -25.52
C ARG A 189 9.37 -18.72 -25.67
N ILE A 190 8.86 -18.31 -26.83
CA ILE A 190 7.43 -18.40 -27.17
C ILE A 190 7.26 -19.36 -28.33
N TRP A 191 6.55 -20.43 -28.08
CA TRP A 191 6.27 -21.44 -29.09
C TRP A 191 5.14 -21.02 -30.03
N LYS A 192 5.18 -21.47 -31.27
CA LYS A 192 4.14 -21.20 -32.29
C LYS A 192 3.94 -19.73 -32.59
N SER A 193 4.92 -18.91 -32.33
CA SER A 193 4.90 -17.45 -32.41
C SER A 193 5.52 -16.90 -33.69
N ALA A 194 5.24 -15.63 -33.97
CA ALA A 194 5.91 -14.91 -35.05
C ALA A 194 7.38 -14.60 -34.70
N ASN A 195 7.68 -14.27 -33.43
CA ASN A 195 9.01 -14.06 -32.90
C ASN A 195 9.34 -15.15 -31.87
N GLU A 196 10.51 -15.76 -31.97
CA GLU A 196 10.90 -16.91 -31.12
C GLU A 196 10.95 -16.57 -29.63
N THR A 197 11.18 -15.30 -29.29
CA THR A 197 11.28 -14.84 -27.90
C THR A 197 10.42 -13.62 -27.66
N SER A 198 10.07 -13.39 -26.40
CA SER A 198 9.47 -12.15 -25.90
C SER A 198 10.25 -11.63 -24.71
N SER A 199 10.45 -10.30 -24.67
CA SER A 199 11.02 -9.61 -23.50
C SER A 199 10.01 -9.54 -22.38
N LEU A 200 10.41 -9.93 -21.18
CA LEU A 200 9.62 -9.86 -19.97
C LEU A 200 10.19 -8.84 -19.01
N GLY A 201 9.30 -8.06 -18.42
CA GLY A 201 9.68 -7.00 -17.47
C GLY A 201 8.56 -6.62 -16.53
N VAL A 202 8.75 -5.50 -15.87
CA VAL A 202 7.75 -4.86 -15.00
C VAL A 202 7.13 -3.66 -15.72
N LEU A 203 5.82 -3.41 -15.50
CA LEU A 203 5.13 -2.31 -16.17
C LEU A 203 5.17 -1.00 -15.39
N GLU A 204 5.61 -1.06 -14.14
CA GLU A 204 5.78 0.10 -13.25
C GLU A 204 7.14 0.02 -12.58
N ASP A 205 7.67 1.16 -12.14
CA ASP A 205 8.91 1.21 -11.39
C ASP A 205 8.83 0.31 -10.16
N LEU A 206 9.73 -0.64 -10.04
CA LEU A 206 9.77 -1.60 -8.96
C LEU A 206 10.80 -1.19 -7.91
N TYR A 207 10.31 -0.76 -6.76
CA TYR A 207 11.13 -0.38 -5.62
C TYR A 207 11.18 -1.48 -4.58
N ILE A 208 12.32 -1.59 -3.91
CA ILE A 208 12.48 -2.49 -2.75
C ILE A 208 12.97 -1.70 -1.54
N THR A 209 12.41 -2.01 -0.38
CA THR A 209 12.86 -1.45 0.91
C THR A 209 13.49 -2.55 1.75
N VAL A 210 14.76 -2.36 2.08
CA VAL A 210 15.55 -3.29 2.88
C VAL A 210 16.29 -2.56 3.99
N ARG A 211 16.88 -3.30 4.91
CA ARG A 211 17.82 -2.71 5.87
C ARG A 211 18.98 -2.08 5.11
N ARG A 212 19.43 -0.93 5.60
CA ARG A 212 20.55 -0.21 5.00
C ARG A 212 21.79 -1.10 4.95
N GLY A 213 22.40 -1.22 3.76
CA GLY A 213 23.53 -2.09 3.48
C GLY A 213 23.18 -3.56 3.18
N ALA A 214 21.91 -3.92 3.14
CA ALA A 214 21.47 -5.27 2.76
C ALA A 214 21.12 -5.39 1.25
N TYR A 215 21.15 -4.30 0.50
CA TYR A 215 20.75 -4.29 -0.90
C TYR A 215 21.62 -5.24 -1.76
N ASP A 216 22.93 -5.25 -1.53
CA ASP A 216 23.89 -6.06 -2.29
C ASP A 216 23.80 -7.58 -1.95
N GLN A 217 23.00 -7.94 -0.96
CA GLN A 217 22.74 -9.33 -0.57
C GLN A 217 21.42 -9.85 -1.16
N LEU A 218 20.75 -9.06 -1.99
CA LEU A 218 19.51 -9.47 -2.65
C LEU A 218 19.83 -10.43 -3.79
N GLU A 219 19.10 -11.51 -3.84
CA GLU A 219 19.15 -12.51 -4.91
C GLU A 219 17.80 -12.51 -5.64
N SER A 220 17.84 -12.50 -6.96
CA SER A 220 16.63 -12.54 -7.79
C SER A 220 16.52 -13.90 -8.48
N THR A 221 15.36 -14.50 -8.40
CA THR A 221 15.00 -15.73 -9.11
C THR A 221 13.75 -15.52 -9.94
N ILE A 222 13.69 -16.16 -11.10
CA ILE A 222 12.56 -16.06 -12.01
C ILE A 222 11.92 -17.45 -12.12
N ASP A 223 10.62 -17.48 -11.89
CA ASP A 223 9.79 -18.66 -12.03
C ASP A 223 8.87 -18.49 -13.24
N MET A 224 9.01 -19.38 -14.24
CA MET A 224 8.25 -19.31 -15.48
C MET A 224 7.81 -20.69 -15.93
N PRO A 225 6.65 -20.83 -16.62
CA PRO A 225 6.30 -22.06 -17.31
C PRO A 225 7.39 -22.47 -18.31
N SER A 226 7.70 -23.73 -18.40
CA SER A 226 8.67 -24.28 -19.37
C SER A 226 8.18 -24.12 -20.81
N ILE A 227 6.86 -24.11 -21.04
CA ILE A 227 6.24 -23.96 -22.35
C ILE A 227 5.28 -22.76 -22.31
N ILE A 228 5.55 -21.79 -23.14
CA ILE A 228 4.68 -20.64 -23.36
C ILE A 228 4.33 -20.61 -24.86
N GLU A 229 3.05 -20.62 -25.20
CA GLU A 229 2.57 -20.61 -26.59
C GLU A 229 1.95 -19.25 -26.98
N ALA A 230 2.16 -18.89 -28.23
CA ALA A 230 1.50 -17.73 -28.84
C ALA A 230 0.00 -17.97 -29.07
N PRO A 231 -0.84 -16.89 -29.13
CA PRO A 231 -0.43 -15.48 -29.07
C PRO A 231 -0.20 -15.01 -27.63
N VAL A 232 0.76 -14.08 -27.45
CA VAL A 232 1.04 -13.40 -26.21
C VAL A 232 0.67 -11.93 -26.39
N ALA A 233 -0.19 -11.42 -25.51
CA ALA A 233 -0.57 -10.01 -25.50
C ALA A 233 0.45 -9.18 -24.68
N SER A 234 0.68 -7.92 -25.08
CA SER A 234 1.42 -6.98 -24.25
C SER A 234 0.77 -6.85 -22.87
N GLY A 235 1.59 -6.84 -21.80
CA GLY A 235 1.14 -6.82 -20.42
C GLY A 235 0.65 -8.17 -19.87
N GLN A 236 0.62 -9.24 -20.68
CA GLN A 236 0.25 -10.58 -20.20
C GLN A 236 1.26 -11.10 -19.19
N PRO A 237 0.84 -11.58 -18.00
CA PRO A 237 1.76 -12.21 -17.05
C PRO A 237 2.22 -13.58 -17.57
N LEU A 238 3.52 -13.79 -17.63
CA LEU A 238 4.14 -15.01 -18.15
C LEU A 238 5.08 -15.67 -17.15
N GLY A 239 5.39 -15.01 -16.05
CA GLY A 239 6.23 -15.54 -14.98
C GLY A 239 6.15 -14.69 -13.74
N GLU A 240 6.97 -15.03 -12.75
CA GLU A 240 7.10 -14.29 -11.49
C GLU A 240 8.59 -14.00 -11.21
N LEU A 241 8.87 -12.79 -10.80
CA LEU A 241 10.14 -12.39 -10.21
C LEU A 241 10.02 -12.53 -8.69
N LYS A 242 10.92 -13.29 -8.09
CA LYS A 242 11.06 -13.42 -6.64
C LYS A 242 12.40 -12.81 -6.23
N VAL A 243 12.39 -11.96 -5.21
CA VAL A 243 13.60 -11.38 -4.65
C VAL A 243 13.74 -11.86 -3.22
N MET A 244 14.90 -12.45 -2.93
CA MET A 244 15.24 -13.07 -1.66
C MET A 244 16.28 -12.22 -0.93
N LEU A 245 16.21 -12.19 0.40
CA LEU A 245 17.27 -11.73 1.29
C LEU A 245 17.61 -12.89 2.23
N GLY A 246 18.65 -13.62 1.90
CA GLY A 246 18.92 -14.93 2.51
C GLY A 246 17.75 -15.91 2.22
N GLU A 247 17.19 -16.49 3.27
CA GLU A 247 16.06 -17.42 3.15
C GLU A 247 14.68 -16.71 3.09
N ASN A 248 14.63 -15.40 3.27
CA ASN A 248 13.37 -14.65 3.32
C ASN A 248 13.01 -14.09 1.95
N GLU A 249 11.81 -14.40 1.46
CA GLU A 249 11.23 -13.70 0.31
C GLU A 249 10.80 -12.29 0.73
N VAL A 250 11.43 -11.28 0.10
CA VAL A 250 11.16 -9.86 0.41
C VAL A 250 10.31 -9.17 -0.63
N LEU A 251 10.22 -9.76 -1.84
CA LEU A 251 9.39 -9.24 -2.92
C LEU A 251 9.00 -10.35 -3.87
N ARG A 252 7.74 -10.32 -4.34
CA ARG A 252 7.24 -11.15 -5.44
C ARG A 252 6.38 -10.30 -6.35
N THR A 253 6.63 -10.35 -7.65
CA THR A 253 5.88 -9.59 -8.65
C THR A 253 5.78 -10.37 -9.96
N PRO A 254 4.64 -10.27 -10.69
CA PRO A 254 4.53 -10.89 -12.00
C PRO A 254 5.47 -10.22 -13.01
N LEU A 255 6.17 -11.03 -13.80
CA LEU A 255 6.84 -10.60 -15.02
C LEU A 255 5.85 -10.66 -16.17
N ARG A 256 5.79 -9.59 -16.93
CA ARG A 256 4.84 -9.39 -18.02
C ARG A 256 5.55 -9.22 -19.35
N ALA A 257 4.91 -9.71 -20.42
CA ALA A 257 5.39 -9.42 -21.76
C ALA A 257 5.39 -7.91 -22.01
N LEU A 258 6.52 -7.35 -22.42
CA LEU A 258 6.64 -5.93 -22.73
C LEU A 258 5.97 -5.58 -24.05
N ASP A 259 6.04 -6.51 -25.00
CA ASP A 259 5.45 -6.38 -26.34
C ASP A 259 4.49 -7.52 -26.64
N GLU A 260 3.62 -7.33 -27.63
CA GLU A 260 2.82 -8.41 -28.18
C GLU A 260 3.68 -9.37 -29.03
N ASN A 261 3.35 -10.65 -28.98
CA ASN A 261 3.93 -11.67 -29.86
C ASN A 261 2.79 -12.50 -30.49
N PRO A 262 2.39 -12.17 -31.73
CA PRO A 262 1.29 -12.85 -32.39
C PRO A 262 1.63 -14.28 -32.77
N ALA A 263 0.62 -15.07 -33.08
CA ALA A 263 0.80 -16.41 -33.60
C ALA A 263 1.58 -16.42 -34.91
N GLY A 264 2.51 -17.33 -35.01
CA GLY A 264 3.35 -17.51 -36.19
C GLY A 264 2.58 -18.05 -37.40
N SER A 265 3.24 -18.07 -38.54
CA SER A 265 2.70 -18.69 -39.76
C SER A 265 2.37 -20.17 -39.57
N PHE A 266 1.59 -20.73 -40.46
CA PHE A 266 1.23 -22.15 -40.44
C PHE A 266 2.47 -23.05 -40.33
N TRP A 267 3.52 -22.75 -41.09
CA TRP A 267 4.74 -23.53 -41.10
C TRP A 267 5.56 -23.42 -39.77
N GLN A 268 5.63 -22.23 -39.19
CA GLN A 268 6.24 -22.03 -37.87
C GLN A 268 5.52 -22.84 -36.81
N ARG A 269 4.19 -22.75 -36.74
CA ARG A 269 3.36 -23.49 -35.79
C ARG A 269 3.48 -24.99 -35.94
N THR A 270 3.55 -25.50 -37.19
CA THR A 270 3.71 -26.93 -37.47
C THR A 270 5.08 -27.42 -37.02
N ARG A 271 6.16 -26.70 -37.36
CA ARG A 271 7.51 -26.99 -36.92
C ARG A 271 7.58 -27.07 -35.39
N ASP A 272 7.06 -26.05 -34.71
CA ASP A 272 7.10 -25.95 -33.26
C ASP A 272 6.23 -27.03 -32.59
N SER A 273 5.10 -27.40 -33.18
CA SER A 273 4.28 -28.52 -32.68
C SER A 273 5.00 -29.86 -32.76
N VAL A 274 5.80 -30.08 -33.78
CA VAL A 274 6.63 -31.29 -33.91
C VAL A 274 7.78 -31.24 -32.88
N SER A 275 8.44 -30.09 -32.71
CA SER A 275 9.53 -29.95 -31.73
C SER A 275 9.08 -30.19 -30.30
N LEU A 276 7.88 -29.69 -29.92
CA LEU A 276 7.28 -29.90 -28.60
C LEU A 276 6.92 -31.36 -28.28
N MET A 277 6.88 -32.26 -29.26
CA MET A 277 6.67 -33.68 -29.02
C MET A 277 7.95 -34.41 -28.53
N PHE A 278 9.09 -33.75 -28.61
CA PHE A 278 10.40 -34.31 -28.27
C PHE A 278 11.06 -33.56 -27.07
N GLU A 279 10.44 -32.58 -26.48
CA GLU A 279 10.78 -31.94 -25.19
C GLU A 279 9.97 -32.52 -24.03
#